data_108677de0092774913ba8515941edca8
#
_entry.id   108677de0092774913ba8515941edca8
#
_cell.length_a   1.000
_cell.length_b   1.000
_cell.length_c   1.000
_cell.angle_alpha   90.00
_cell.angle_beta   90.00
_cell.angle_gamma   90.00
#
_symmetry.space_group_name_H-M   'P 1'
#
loop_
_entity.id
_entity.type
_entity.pdbx_description
1 polymer ?
#
loop_
_entity_poly.entity_id
_entity_poly.type
_entity_poly.pdbx_seq_one_letter_code
_entity_poly.pdbx_strand_id
1 'polypeptide(L)'
;LGASTEEAQENVAVAIAEQIVDYLVRGTIRNAVNVPSVPADILPKLQPFIALGERLGSFESQLYEGALTEVIVEYRGEVAELNVASITIAVLKGLLTPILTQTVNYVNAPIIAKERGVNVKESKVSEVEDFTSLITLKVKSGSKTAVVSGTLYNKKEPRIVQIDEFPIEAVPEGYMLILYNNDKPGVIGNI
;
A
#
# COMPACT_ATOMS: atom_id res chain seq x y z
N LEU A 1 11.42 30.93 16.01
CA LEU A 1 10.68 31.28 17.24
C LEU A 1 9.22 30.90 17.03
N GLY A 2 8.87 29.64 17.32
CA GLY A 2 7.48 29.17 17.21
C GLY A 2 6.72 29.50 18.48
N ALA A 3 5.44 29.89 18.37
CA ALA A 3 4.44 30.00 19.43
C ALA A 3 4.91 30.72 20.74
N SER A 4 5.58 31.84 20.60
CA SER A 4 6.06 32.62 21.77
C SER A 4 5.05 33.61 22.34
N THR A 5 3.90 33.79 21.69
CA THR A 5 2.77 34.63 22.16
C THR A 5 1.58 33.74 22.50
N GLU A 6 0.69 34.20 23.38
CA GLU A 6 -0.52 33.50 23.79
C GLU A 6 -1.43 33.18 22.59
N GLU A 7 -1.63 34.16 21.70
CA GLU A 7 -2.39 33.98 20.45
C GLU A 7 -1.76 32.91 19.53
N ALA A 8 -0.42 32.87 19.44
CA ALA A 8 0.26 31.85 18.64
C ALA A 8 0.11 30.45 19.25
N GLN A 9 0.08 30.34 20.59
CA GLN A 9 -0.14 29.05 21.28
C GLN A 9 -1.58 28.56 21.08
N GLU A 10 -2.58 29.45 21.16
CA GLU A 10 -3.98 29.10 20.87
C GLU A 10 -4.15 28.62 19.42
N ASN A 11 -3.62 29.36 18.46
CA ASN A 11 -3.69 28.98 17.04
C ASN A 11 -3.04 27.63 16.74
N VAL A 12 -1.88 27.36 17.36
CA VAL A 12 -1.21 26.05 17.23
C VAL A 12 -2.05 24.95 17.86
N ALA A 13 -2.62 25.18 19.04
CA ALA A 13 -3.46 24.19 19.71
C ALA A 13 -4.69 23.82 18.89
N VAL A 14 -5.39 24.81 18.32
CA VAL A 14 -6.54 24.59 17.43
C VAL A 14 -6.12 23.82 16.17
N ALA A 15 -5.04 24.26 15.51
CA ALA A 15 -4.56 23.61 14.29
C ALA A 15 -4.16 22.16 14.52
N ILE A 16 -3.54 21.83 15.68
CA ILE A 16 -3.20 20.44 16.03
C ILE A 16 -4.46 19.64 16.34
N ALA A 17 -5.44 20.21 17.05
CA ALA A 17 -6.70 19.54 17.33
C ALA A 17 -7.45 19.15 16.03
N GLU A 18 -7.51 20.06 15.06
CA GLU A 18 -8.08 19.81 13.75
C GLU A 18 -7.35 18.68 13.00
N GLN A 19 -6.02 18.67 13.04
CA GLN A 19 -5.21 17.62 12.41
C GLN A 19 -5.44 16.26 13.07
N ILE A 20 -5.56 16.21 14.39
CA ILE A 20 -5.88 14.96 15.12
C ILE A 20 -7.27 14.46 14.74
N VAL A 21 -8.27 15.34 14.66
CA VAL A 21 -9.63 14.98 14.23
C VAL A 21 -9.62 14.44 12.79
N ASP A 22 -8.94 15.13 11.86
CA ASP A 22 -8.80 14.67 10.48
C ASP A 22 -8.15 13.28 10.39
N TYR A 23 -7.14 13.02 11.22
CA TYR A 23 -6.51 11.70 11.29
C TYR A 23 -7.45 10.63 11.84
N LEU A 24 -8.13 10.91 12.96
CA LEU A 24 -8.99 9.92 13.63
C LEU A 24 -10.27 9.61 12.82
N VAL A 25 -10.84 10.61 12.13
CA VAL A 25 -12.11 10.46 11.40
C VAL A 25 -11.89 10.04 9.95
N ARG A 26 -10.83 10.55 9.29
CA ARG A 26 -10.61 10.40 7.85
C ARG A 26 -9.32 9.66 7.50
N GLY A 27 -8.48 9.34 8.48
CA GLY A 27 -7.14 8.77 8.25
C GLY A 27 -6.17 9.72 7.55
N THR A 28 -6.50 11.02 7.46
CA THR A 28 -5.70 12.02 6.75
C THR A 28 -4.55 12.48 7.64
N ILE A 29 -3.30 12.22 7.21
CA ILE A 29 -2.09 12.65 7.92
C ILE A 29 -1.60 13.96 7.33
N ARG A 30 -1.47 15.00 8.16
CA ARG A 30 -0.91 16.31 7.80
C ARG A 30 0.22 16.67 8.75
N ASN A 31 1.29 17.25 8.21
CA ASN A 31 2.42 17.79 8.99
C ASN A 31 3.03 16.82 10.02
N ALA A 32 2.93 15.50 9.79
CA ALA A 32 3.54 14.51 10.65
C ALA A 32 5.06 14.54 10.51
N VAL A 33 5.77 14.42 11.62
CA VAL A 33 7.25 14.44 11.66
C VAL A 33 7.84 13.09 11.21
N ASN A 34 7.11 12.02 11.43
CA ASN A 34 7.52 10.62 11.26
C ASN A 34 6.79 9.87 10.15
N VAL A 35 6.05 10.59 9.32
CA VAL A 35 5.42 10.07 8.10
C VAL A 35 5.73 11.06 6.97
N PRO A 36 6.02 10.58 5.74
CA PRO A 36 6.21 11.48 4.60
C PRO A 36 5.01 12.42 4.45
N SER A 37 5.25 13.72 4.55
CA SER A 37 4.19 14.70 4.33
C SER A 37 3.87 14.79 2.85
N VAL A 38 2.60 14.68 2.51
CA VAL A 38 2.10 14.87 1.15
C VAL A 38 1.46 16.26 1.07
N PRO A 39 1.90 17.11 0.14
CA PRO A 39 1.24 18.39 -0.11
C PRO A 39 -0.25 18.21 -0.40
N ALA A 40 -1.09 19.13 0.09
CA ALA A 40 -2.55 19.00 0.01
C ALA A 40 -3.08 18.96 -1.43
N ASP A 41 -2.39 19.61 -2.35
CA ASP A 41 -2.69 19.60 -3.79
C ASP A 41 -2.40 18.27 -4.48
N ILE A 42 -1.43 17.50 -3.98
CA ILE A 42 -1.04 16.19 -4.52
C ILE A 42 -1.84 15.06 -3.86
N LEU A 43 -2.32 15.26 -2.64
CA LEU A 43 -3.03 14.23 -1.86
C LEU A 43 -4.20 13.57 -2.63
N PRO A 44 -5.08 14.30 -3.36
CA PRO A 44 -6.16 13.69 -4.12
C PRO A 44 -5.71 12.73 -5.22
N LYS A 45 -4.51 12.96 -5.79
CA LYS A 45 -3.91 12.06 -6.79
C LYS A 45 -3.25 10.85 -6.15
N LEU A 46 -2.66 11.02 -4.97
CA LEU A 46 -1.89 9.99 -4.29
C LEU A 46 -2.77 9.03 -3.49
N GLN A 47 -3.87 9.52 -2.92
CA GLN A 47 -4.75 8.75 -2.04
C GLN A 47 -5.30 7.46 -2.67
N PRO A 48 -5.73 7.41 -3.94
CA PRO A 48 -6.13 6.16 -4.59
C PRO A 48 -4.98 5.13 -4.68
N PHE A 49 -3.75 5.59 -4.93
CA PHE A 49 -2.58 4.71 -4.96
C PHE A 49 -2.18 4.22 -3.57
N ILE A 50 -2.34 5.04 -2.53
CA ILE A 50 -2.16 4.61 -1.13
C ILE A 50 -3.16 3.49 -0.81
N ALA A 51 -4.44 3.66 -1.18
CA ALA A 51 -5.47 2.63 -0.99
C ALA A 51 -5.15 1.35 -1.80
N LEU A 52 -4.70 1.48 -3.05
CA LEU A 52 -4.26 0.35 -3.86
C LEU A 52 -3.09 -0.38 -3.19
N GLY A 53 -2.06 0.35 -2.76
CA GLY A 53 -0.89 -0.23 -2.10
C GLY A 53 -1.25 -1.00 -0.84
N GLU A 54 -2.12 -0.46 0.02
CA GLU A 54 -2.60 -1.15 1.23
C GLU A 54 -3.36 -2.43 0.88
N ARG A 55 -4.22 -2.40 -0.15
CA ARG A 55 -4.98 -3.57 -0.60
C ARG A 55 -4.08 -4.65 -1.20
N LEU A 56 -3.10 -4.28 -2.04
CA LEU A 56 -2.11 -5.23 -2.57
C LEU A 56 -1.32 -5.89 -1.45
N GLY A 57 -0.88 -5.12 -0.46
CA GLY A 57 -0.20 -5.65 0.71
C GLY A 57 -1.07 -6.63 1.50
N SER A 58 -2.30 -6.25 1.82
CA SER A 58 -3.24 -7.11 2.55
C SER A 58 -3.61 -8.37 1.78
N PHE A 59 -3.79 -8.27 0.47
CA PHE A 59 -4.07 -9.39 -0.41
C PHE A 59 -2.90 -10.38 -0.42
N GLU A 60 -1.70 -9.91 -0.70
CA GLU A 60 -0.51 -10.74 -0.80
C GLU A 60 -0.17 -11.43 0.53
N SER A 61 -0.36 -10.72 1.65
CA SER A 61 -0.13 -11.26 2.99
C SER A 61 -1.01 -12.46 3.34
N GLN A 62 -2.18 -12.56 2.74
CA GLN A 62 -3.12 -13.66 2.98
C GLN A 62 -2.90 -14.87 2.05
N LEU A 63 -2.24 -14.66 0.91
CA LEU A 63 -1.88 -15.72 -0.02
C LEU A 63 -0.50 -16.30 0.26
N TYR A 64 0.39 -15.46 0.76
CA TYR A 64 1.77 -15.82 0.92
C TYR A 64 2.01 -16.56 2.24
N GLU A 65 2.53 -17.79 2.12
CA GLU A 65 2.92 -18.59 3.28
C GLU A 65 4.43 -18.50 3.52
N GLY A 66 4.83 -18.00 4.68
CA GLY A 66 6.23 -17.98 5.08
C GLY A 66 6.67 -16.68 5.77
N ALA A 67 7.91 -16.65 6.25
CA ALA A 67 8.50 -15.47 6.86
C ALA A 67 8.92 -14.47 5.77
N LEU A 68 8.44 -13.24 5.84
CA LEU A 68 8.85 -12.17 4.93
C LEU A 68 10.32 -11.80 5.17
N THR A 69 11.16 -11.90 4.15
CA THR A 69 12.57 -11.50 4.20
C THR A 69 12.86 -10.28 3.33
N GLU A 70 12.16 -10.15 2.22
CA GLU A 70 12.29 -9.00 1.31
C GLU A 70 10.93 -8.60 0.74
N VAL A 71 10.72 -7.30 0.63
CA VAL A 71 9.57 -6.66 -0.01
C VAL A 71 10.10 -5.70 -1.06
N ILE A 72 9.70 -5.90 -2.32
CA ILE A 72 10.06 -5.02 -3.43
C ILE A 72 8.78 -4.41 -3.97
N VAL A 73 8.72 -3.09 -4.01
CA VAL A 73 7.60 -2.36 -4.61
C VAL A 73 8.11 -1.64 -5.86
N GLU A 74 7.59 -2.04 -7.01
CA GLU A 74 7.93 -1.45 -8.29
C GLU A 74 6.78 -0.56 -8.76
N TYR A 75 7.13 0.67 -9.09
CA TYR A 75 6.20 1.71 -9.55
C TYR A 75 6.48 2.02 -11.02
N ARG A 76 5.46 1.87 -11.87
CA ARG A 76 5.58 2.11 -13.31
C ARG A 76 4.55 3.14 -13.79
N GLY A 77 4.95 3.98 -14.77
CA GLY A 77 4.11 5.01 -15.37
C GLY A 77 3.90 6.23 -14.48
N GLU A 78 2.73 6.88 -14.55
CA GLU A 78 2.45 8.15 -13.85
C GLU A 78 2.68 8.06 -12.33
N VAL A 79 2.45 6.91 -11.70
CA VAL A 79 2.68 6.72 -10.26
C VAL A 79 4.16 6.85 -9.88
N ALA A 80 5.08 6.52 -10.80
CA ALA A 80 6.52 6.63 -10.54
C ALA A 80 7.00 8.09 -10.40
N GLU A 81 6.25 9.04 -10.96
CA GLU A 81 6.51 10.48 -10.85
C GLU A 81 6.11 11.06 -9.49
N LEU A 82 5.32 10.33 -8.71
CA LEU A 82 4.83 10.76 -7.42
C LEU A 82 5.83 10.46 -6.30
N ASN A 83 5.58 11.03 -5.11
CA ASN A 83 6.27 10.61 -3.89
C ASN A 83 5.71 9.27 -3.43
N VAL A 84 6.35 8.17 -3.84
CA VAL A 84 5.88 6.79 -3.61
C VAL A 84 6.08 6.30 -2.17
N ALA A 85 6.86 7.00 -1.35
CA ALA A 85 7.14 6.57 0.02
C ALA A 85 5.86 6.30 0.84
N SER A 86 4.82 7.13 0.68
CA SER A 86 3.54 6.94 1.35
C SER A 86 2.80 5.68 0.85
N ILE A 87 2.99 5.32 -0.42
CA ILE A 87 2.42 4.10 -1.01
C ILE A 87 3.16 2.87 -0.48
N THR A 88 4.49 2.91 -0.42
CA THR A 88 5.29 1.83 0.19
C THR A 88 4.89 1.58 1.64
N ILE A 89 4.70 2.64 2.43
CA ILE A 89 4.22 2.53 3.80
C ILE A 89 2.84 1.86 3.87
N ALA A 90 1.94 2.20 2.95
CA ALA A 90 0.62 1.58 2.85
C ALA A 90 0.70 0.09 2.50
N VAL A 91 1.59 -0.28 1.56
CA VAL A 91 1.90 -1.70 1.25
C VAL A 91 2.37 -2.44 2.51
N LEU A 92 3.32 -1.88 3.24
CA LEU A 92 3.82 -2.50 4.48
C LEU A 92 2.73 -2.62 5.55
N LYS A 93 1.89 -1.60 5.72
CA LYS A 93 0.74 -1.66 6.62
C LYS A 93 -0.20 -2.80 6.20
N GLY A 94 -0.55 -2.87 4.92
CA GLY A 94 -1.39 -3.96 4.38
C GLY A 94 -0.78 -5.34 4.62
N LEU A 95 0.51 -5.53 4.29
CA LEU A 95 1.23 -6.79 4.49
C LEU A 95 1.27 -7.25 5.96
N LEU A 96 1.49 -6.31 6.88
CA LEU A 96 1.71 -6.66 8.28
C LEU A 96 0.42 -6.79 9.10
N THR A 97 -0.65 -6.09 8.71
CA THR A 97 -1.92 -6.09 9.48
C THR A 97 -2.53 -7.48 9.63
N PRO A 98 -2.64 -8.34 8.58
CA PRO A 98 -3.26 -9.65 8.72
C PRO A 98 -2.44 -10.66 9.55
N ILE A 99 -1.13 -10.48 9.62
CA ILE A 99 -0.21 -11.46 10.25
C ILE A 99 0.19 -11.09 11.68
N LEU A 100 -0.18 -9.89 12.15
CA LEU A 100 0.20 -9.40 13.47
C LEU A 100 -1.01 -9.19 14.37
N THR A 101 -0.86 -9.54 15.64
CA THR A 101 -1.87 -9.28 16.67
C THR A 101 -1.86 -7.84 17.18
N GLN A 102 -0.70 -7.16 17.05
CA GLN A 102 -0.58 -5.74 17.42
C GLN A 102 -1.14 -4.84 16.32
N THR A 103 -1.67 -3.67 16.71
CA THR A 103 -2.18 -2.68 15.76
C THR A 103 -1.06 -2.14 14.88
N VAL A 104 -1.20 -2.31 13.57
CA VAL A 104 -0.30 -1.75 12.56
C VAL A 104 -0.93 -0.50 11.94
N ASN A 105 -0.14 0.56 11.83
CA ASN A 105 -0.54 1.84 11.24
C ASN A 105 0.55 2.40 10.32
N TYR A 106 0.29 3.52 9.65
CA TYR A 106 1.25 4.13 8.72
C TYR A 106 2.55 4.62 9.39
N VAL A 107 2.54 4.84 10.70
CA VAL A 107 3.72 5.30 11.46
C VAL A 107 4.62 4.13 11.83
N ASN A 108 4.03 3.04 12.35
CA ASN A 108 4.80 1.93 12.89
C ASN A 108 5.11 0.82 11.86
N ALA A 109 4.40 0.74 10.74
CA ALA A 109 4.62 -0.30 9.74
C ALA A 109 6.07 -0.40 9.23
N PRO A 110 6.76 0.71 8.87
CA PRO A 110 8.16 0.65 8.46
C PRO A 110 9.10 0.21 9.58
N ILE A 111 8.80 0.62 10.83
CA ILE A 111 9.60 0.27 12.01
C ILE A 111 9.48 -1.23 12.28
N ILE A 112 8.25 -1.76 12.29
CA ILE A 112 7.98 -3.18 12.49
C ILE A 112 8.64 -4.03 11.40
N ALA A 113 8.56 -3.61 10.13
CA ALA A 113 9.24 -4.28 9.02
C ALA A 113 10.75 -4.38 9.27
N LYS A 114 11.37 -3.27 9.66
CA LYS A 114 12.80 -3.20 9.97
C LYS A 114 13.18 -4.09 11.17
N GLU A 115 12.43 -4.03 12.26
CA GLU A 115 12.66 -4.85 13.47
C GLU A 115 12.54 -6.35 13.18
N ARG A 116 11.70 -6.72 12.22
CA ARG A 116 11.54 -8.11 11.74
C ARG A 116 12.60 -8.52 10.70
N GLY A 117 13.52 -7.63 10.35
CA GLY A 117 14.57 -7.92 9.37
C GLY A 117 14.08 -7.96 7.93
N VAL A 118 12.91 -7.39 7.64
CA VAL A 118 12.36 -7.31 6.27
C VAL A 118 13.13 -6.23 5.50
N ASN A 119 13.77 -6.64 4.40
CA ASN A 119 14.45 -5.71 3.50
C ASN A 119 13.44 -5.10 2.52
N VAL A 120 13.23 -3.79 2.61
CA VAL A 120 12.25 -3.08 1.77
C VAL A 120 13.00 -2.34 0.66
N LYS A 121 12.61 -2.57 -0.59
CA LYS A 121 13.17 -1.92 -1.78
C LYS A 121 12.08 -1.27 -2.60
N GLU A 122 12.39 -0.12 -3.17
CA GLU A 122 11.57 0.59 -4.13
C GLU A 122 12.29 0.66 -5.47
N SER A 123 11.56 0.48 -6.57
CA SER A 123 12.05 0.78 -7.90
C SER A 123 11.04 1.61 -8.68
N LYS A 124 11.52 2.49 -9.54
CA LYS A 124 10.71 3.39 -10.36
C LYS A 124 11.09 3.23 -11.82
N VAL A 125 10.09 3.04 -12.67
CA VAL A 125 10.25 2.91 -14.12
C VAL A 125 9.21 3.80 -14.78
N SER A 126 9.64 4.75 -15.60
CA SER A 126 8.73 5.68 -16.28
C SER A 126 7.94 5.02 -17.39
N GLU A 127 8.48 3.95 -17.98
CA GLU A 127 7.83 3.22 -19.07
C GLU A 127 6.83 2.19 -18.53
N VAL A 128 5.68 2.11 -19.20
CA VAL A 128 4.65 1.10 -18.97
C VAL A 128 3.97 0.79 -20.31
N GLU A 129 3.71 -0.47 -20.59
CA GLU A 129 3.20 -0.89 -21.91
C GLU A 129 1.66 -0.82 -21.95
N ASP A 130 0.96 -1.39 -20.97
CA ASP A 130 -0.49 -1.61 -21.02
C ASP A 130 -1.30 -0.72 -20.07
N PHE A 131 -0.68 -0.07 -19.10
CA PHE A 131 -1.36 0.68 -18.05
C PHE A 131 -0.80 2.10 -17.92
N THR A 132 -1.64 3.07 -17.60
CA THR A 132 -1.18 4.43 -17.26
C THR A 132 -0.30 4.44 -16.01
N SER A 133 -0.59 3.55 -15.07
CA SER A 133 0.17 3.34 -13.83
C SER A 133 0.04 1.90 -13.38
N LEU A 134 1.14 1.31 -12.90
CA LEU A 134 1.17 -0.04 -12.36
C LEU A 134 2.00 -0.05 -11.08
N ILE A 135 1.47 -0.71 -10.05
CA ILE A 135 2.21 -1.03 -8.82
C ILE A 135 2.37 -2.55 -8.77
N THR A 136 3.61 -3.02 -8.74
CA THR A 136 3.93 -4.43 -8.57
C THR A 136 4.58 -4.65 -7.22
N LEU A 137 3.96 -5.49 -6.41
CA LEU A 137 4.48 -5.94 -5.13
C LEU A 137 5.07 -7.33 -5.29
N LYS A 138 6.35 -7.48 -4.93
CA LYS A 138 7.04 -8.78 -4.86
C LYS A 138 7.44 -9.05 -3.42
N VAL A 139 7.05 -10.18 -2.88
CA VAL A 139 7.44 -10.64 -1.55
C VAL A 139 8.30 -11.89 -1.65
N LYS A 140 9.32 -11.98 -0.78
CA LYS A 140 10.23 -13.11 -0.78
C LYS A 140 10.39 -13.72 0.61
N SER A 141 10.55 -15.04 0.62
CA SER A 141 10.95 -15.85 1.78
C SER A 141 11.86 -16.99 1.31
N GLY A 142 13.14 -16.87 1.58
CA GLY A 142 14.12 -17.82 1.06
C GLY A 142 14.11 -17.85 -0.48
N SER A 143 13.79 -19.01 -1.06
CA SER A 143 13.71 -19.20 -2.52
C SER A 143 12.34 -18.91 -3.12
N LYS A 144 11.30 -18.75 -2.31
CA LYS A 144 9.94 -18.46 -2.79
C LYS A 144 9.78 -16.96 -3.06
N THR A 145 9.18 -16.63 -4.17
CA THR A 145 8.75 -15.27 -4.54
C THR A 145 7.31 -15.32 -4.97
N ALA A 146 6.49 -14.42 -4.45
CA ALA A 146 5.13 -14.21 -4.91
C ALA A 146 4.99 -12.78 -5.42
N VAL A 147 4.12 -12.58 -6.38
CA VAL A 147 3.98 -11.32 -7.11
C VAL A 147 2.50 -10.97 -7.27
N VAL A 148 2.15 -9.75 -6.89
CA VAL A 148 0.84 -9.18 -7.22
C VAL A 148 1.02 -7.81 -7.87
N SER A 149 0.28 -7.55 -8.94
CA SER A 149 0.28 -6.24 -9.58
C SER A 149 -1.12 -5.63 -9.59
N GLY A 150 -1.17 -4.33 -9.43
CA GLY A 150 -2.42 -3.60 -9.45
C GLY A 150 -2.32 -2.24 -10.11
N THR A 151 -3.46 -1.76 -10.57
CA THR A 151 -3.65 -0.46 -11.21
C THR A 151 -4.87 0.26 -10.68
N LEU A 152 -5.08 1.50 -11.11
CA LEU A 152 -6.30 2.25 -10.85
C LEU A 152 -7.16 2.35 -12.12
N TYR A 153 -8.34 1.73 -12.09
CA TYR A 153 -9.36 1.95 -13.10
C TYR A 153 -10.00 3.34 -12.90
N ASN A 154 -10.20 4.07 -13.99
CA ASN A 154 -10.69 5.46 -13.94
C ASN A 154 -9.92 6.37 -12.94
N LYS A 155 -8.63 6.12 -12.72
CA LYS A 155 -7.74 6.86 -11.79
C LYS A 155 -8.17 6.82 -10.30
N LYS A 156 -9.13 5.99 -9.93
CA LYS A 156 -9.71 5.96 -8.57
C LYS A 156 -9.93 4.56 -8.02
N GLU A 157 -10.30 3.62 -8.86
CA GLU A 157 -10.75 2.31 -8.43
C GLU A 157 -9.62 1.28 -8.48
N PRO A 158 -9.18 0.74 -7.34
CA PRO A 158 -8.18 -0.30 -7.31
C PRO A 158 -8.60 -1.55 -8.08
N ARG A 159 -7.69 -2.10 -8.86
CA ARG A 159 -7.80 -3.40 -9.53
C ARG A 159 -6.51 -4.18 -9.35
N ILE A 160 -6.63 -5.47 -9.05
CA ILE A 160 -5.54 -6.42 -9.21
C ILE A 160 -5.59 -6.86 -10.67
N VAL A 161 -4.43 -6.80 -11.34
CA VAL A 161 -4.31 -7.13 -12.76
C VAL A 161 -3.36 -8.30 -13.03
N GLN A 162 -2.66 -8.77 -11.99
CA GLN A 162 -1.77 -9.93 -12.08
C GLN A 162 -1.59 -10.57 -10.70
N ILE A 163 -1.58 -11.90 -10.67
CA ILE A 163 -1.14 -12.73 -9.54
C ILE A 163 -0.11 -13.72 -10.09
N ASP A 164 1.12 -13.65 -9.59
CA ASP A 164 2.27 -14.39 -10.10
C ASP A 164 2.42 -14.24 -11.62
N GLU A 165 2.36 -15.31 -12.40
CA GLU A 165 2.39 -15.29 -13.87
C GLU A 165 1.01 -15.10 -14.53
N PHE A 166 -0.08 -15.07 -13.77
CA PHE A 166 -1.43 -15.06 -14.31
C PHE A 166 -1.98 -13.64 -14.42
N PRO A 167 -2.27 -13.15 -15.65
CA PRO A 167 -3.03 -11.92 -15.84
C PRO A 167 -4.48 -12.16 -15.41
N ILE A 168 -5.01 -11.25 -14.61
CA ILE A 168 -6.39 -11.29 -14.11
C ILE A 168 -6.98 -9.88 -14.11
N GLU A 169 -8.28 -9.79 -13.82
CA GLU A 169 -8.91 -8.53 -13.44
C GLU A 169 -9.82 -8.80 -12.23
N ALA A 170 -9.47 -8.22 -11.09
CA ALA A 170 -10.24 -8.39 -9.87
C ALA A 170 -10.30 -7.09 -9.04
N VAL A 171 -11.46 -6.85 -8.41
CA VAL A 171 -11.62 -5.79 -7.41
C VAL A 171 -11.14 -6.33 -6.07
N PRO A 172 -10.12 -5.73 -5.45
CA PRO A 172 -9.59 -6.20 -4.16
C PRO A 172 -10.49 -5.74 -3.00
N GLU A 173 -11.73 -6.25 -2.92
CA GLU A 173 -12.73 -5.91 -1.91
C GLU A 173 -13.52 -7.14 -1.47
N GLY A 174 -13.98 -7.12 -0.19
CA GLY A 174 -14.80 -8.19 0.36
C GLY A 174 -14.05 -9.51 0.51
N TYR A 175 -14.77 -10.62 0.35
CA TYR A 175 -14.21 -11.97 0.41
C TYR A 175 -13.86 -12.44 -1.01
N MET A 176 -12.66 -12.97 -1.18
CA MET A 176 -12.17 -13.49 -2.45
C MET A 176 -11.81 -14.96 -2.30
N LEU A 177 -12.21 -15.80 -3.25
CA LEU A 177 -11.80 -17.19 -3.36
C LEU A 177 -10.84 -17.32 -4.53
N ILE A 178 -9.63 -17.79 -4.24
CA ILE A 178 -8.58 -17.99 -5.25
C ILE A 178 -8.31 -19.48 -5.34
N LEU A 179 -8.41 -20.01 -6.55
CA LEU A 179 -8.22 -21.41 -6.83
C LEU A 179 -7.16 -21.56 -7.92
N TYR A 180 -6.14 -22.34 -7.63
CA TYR A 180 -5.17 -22.80 -8.62
C TYR A 180 -5.58 -24.19 -9.09
N ASN A 181 -5.85 -24.35 -10.38
CA ASN A 181 -6.20 -25.63 -10.95
C ASN A 181 -5.36 -25.95 -12.20
N ASN A 182 -5.28 -27.22 -12.52
CA ASN A 182 -4.80 -27.65 -13.83
C ASN A 182 -6.01 -27.62 -14.79
N ASP A 183 -5.80 -27.09 -16.00
CA ASP A 183 -6.85 -27.05 -17.04
C ASP A 183 -7.21 -28.48 -17.47
N LYS A 184 -8.21 -29.05 -16.80
CA LYS A 184 -8.79 -30.36 -17.08
C LYS A 184 -10.30 -30.25 -17.21
N PRO A 185 -10.91 -31.01 -18.15
CA PRO A 185 -12.36 -31.05 -18.27
C PRO A 185 -13.06 -31.40 -16.95
N GLY A 186 -14.08 -30.64 -16.57
CA GLY A 186 -14.93 -30.89 -15.41
C GLY A 186 -14.45 -30.24 -14.08
N VAL A 187 -13.26 -29.63 -14.00
CA VAL A 187 -12.78 -29.02 -12.75
C VAL A 187 -13.68 -27.86 -12.33
N ILE A 188 -14.02 -26.94 -13.25
CA ILE A 188 -14.85 -25.77 -12.92
C ILE A 188 -16.28 -26.19 -12.53
N GLY A 189 -16.80 -27.26 -13.09
CA GLY A 189 -18.13 -27.77 -12.75
C GLY A 189 -18.24 -28.45 -11.38
N ASN A 190 -17.10 -28.71 -10.71
CA ASN A 190 -17.02 -29.34 -9.40
C ASN A 190 -16.65 -28.36 -8.27
N ILE A 191 -16.47 -27.06 -8.58
CA ILE A 191 -16.26 -25.97 -7.64
C ILE A 191 -17.62 -25.35 -7.28
#